data_8190131e37f802a88b67aee1f4fa0b05
#
_entry.id   8190131e37f802a88b67aee1f4fa0b05
#
_cell.length_a   1.000
_cell.length_b   1.000
_cell.length_c   1.000
_cell.angle_alpha   90.00
_cell.angle_beta   90.00
_cell.angle_gamma   90.00
#
_symmetry.space_group_name_H-M   'P 1'
#
loop_
_entity.id
_entity.type
_entity.pdbx_description
1 polymer ?
#
loop_
_entity_poly.entity_id
_entity_poly.type
_entity_poly.pdbx_seq_one_letter_code
_entity_poly.pdbx_strand_id
1 'polypeptide(L)'
;MNIVDYVIIGIIGISVLFGLYRGFIASVLNMGCGLMSFLASFWVSPKLAAAVQSNQSFLNMLLHYTDASSRIGDLETAITNVATLTSQSINSILEKVNLPAPLDTLLRVNLENNVYASSGLSTVSDYVSQTILQASINIICFLVSFLVLYIVLAIVLNLLKAVFRFPILKQLNGLAGGAFGFL
;
A
#
# COMPACT_ATOMS: atom_id res chain seq x y z
N MET A 1 39.24 -2.63 -14.82
CA MET A 1 37.97 -2.94 -14.19
C MET A 1 37.84 -2.04 -12.97
N ASN A 2 36.73 -1.32 -12.87
CA ASN A 2 36.49 -0.40 -11.77
C ASN A 2 35.83 -1.17 -10.60
N ILE A 3 35.86 -0.61 -9.38
CA ILE A 3 35.18 -1.22 -8.20
C ILE A 3 33.74 -1.51 -8.50
N VAL A 4 33.07 -0.63 -9.26
CA VAL A 4 31.67 -0.79 -9.70
C VAL A 4 31.48 -2.07 -10.54
N ASP A 5 32.44 -2.40 -11.43
CA ASP A 5 32.36 -3.60 -12.28
C ASP A 5 32.38 -4.89 -11.43
N TYR A 6 33.17 -4.93 -10.38
CA TYR A 6 33.23 -6.07 -9.45
C TYR A 6 31.93 -6.22 -8.64
N VAL A 7 31.32 -5.11 -8.22
CA VAL A 7 30.02 -5.12 -7.53
C VAL A 7 28.92 -5.64 -8.46
N ILE A 8 28.87 -5.17 -9.71
CA ILE A 8 27.88 -5.62 -10.70
C ILE A 8 28.08 -7.12 -10.99
N ILE A 9 29.30 -7.57 -11.24
CA ILE A 9 29.60 -9.00 -11.47
C ILE A 9 29.20 -9.84 -10.25
N GLY A 10 29.46 -9.34 -9.04
CA GLY A 10 29.04 -10.00 -7.80
C GLY A 10 27.53 -10.16 -7.69
N ILE A 11 26.76 -9.10 -7.98
CA ILE A 11 25.30 -9.13 -7.97
C ILE A 11 24.75 -10.11 -9.00
N ILE A 12 25.25 -10.04 -10.25
CA ILE A 12 24.85 -10.96 -11.33
C ILE A 12 25.20 -12.40 -10.95
N GLY A 13 26.40 -12.65 -10.43
CA GLY A 13 26.84 -13.99 -10.01
C GLY A 13 25.91 -14.58 -8.93
N ILE A 14 25.56 -13.78 -7.92
CA ILE A 14 24.63 -14.20 -6.86
C ILE A 14 23.24 -14.45 -7.46
N SER A 15 22.74 -13.59 -8.34
CA SER A 15 21.43 -13.76 -9.00
C SER A 15 21.37 -15.05 -9.83
N VAL A 16 22.41 -15.35 -10.59
CA VAL A 16 22.53 -16.59 -11.38
C VAL A 16 22.54 -17.82 -10.46
N LEU A 17 23.31 -17.78 -9.38
CA LEU A 17 23.35 -18.88 -8.41
C LEU A 17 22.00 -19.12 -7.74
N PHE A 18 21.30 -18.05 -7.33
CA PHE A 18 19.95 -18.15 -6.80
C PHE A 18 18.96 -18.69 -7.84
N GLY A 19 19.06 -18.27 -9.09
CA GLY A 19 18.25 -18.76 -10.21
C GLY A 19 18.46 -20.25 -10.47
N LEU A 20 19.71 -20.70 -10.50
CA LEU A 20 20.08 -22.11 -10.65
C LEU A 20 19.54 -22.98 -9.48
N TYR A 21 19.64 -22.47 -8.26
CA TYR A 21 19.22 -23.19 -7.05
C TYR A 21 17.70 -23.30 -6.95
N ARG A 22 16.98 -22.20 -7.16
CA ARG A 22 15.50 -22.15 -7.06
C ARG A 22 14.80 -22.74 -8.27
N GLY A 23 15.41 -22.65 -9.45
CA GLY A 23 14.82 -23.04 -10.72
C GLY A 23 13.84 -22.00 -11.27
N PHE A 24 13.70 -22.01 -12.61
CA PHE A 24 12.89 -21.04 -13.35
C PHE A 24 11.40 -21.05 -12.94
N ILE A 25 10.79 -22.22 -12.90
CA ILE A 25 9.36 -22.37 -12.55
C ILE A 25 9.09 -21.85 -11.15
N ALA A 26 9.95 -22.14 -10.19
CA ALA A 26 9.75 -21.66 -8.82
C ALA A 26 9.89 -20.13 -8.72
N SER A 27 10.81 -19.53 -9.48
CA SER A 27 11.00 -18.08 -9.51
C SER A 27 9.81 -17.38 -10.15
N VAL A 28 9.34 -17.85 -11.29
CA VAL A 28 8.16 -17.31 -11.99
C VAL A 28 6.89 -17.46 -11.14
N LEU A 29 6.68 -18.61 -10.50
CA LEU A 29 5.54 -18.82 -9.62
C LEU A 29 5.56 -17.92 -8.39
N ASN A 30 6.74 -17.72 -7.77
CA ASN A 30 6.85 -16.83 -6.62
C ASN A 30 6.62 -15.36 -7.00
N MET A 31 7.15 -14.93 -8.17
CA MET A 31 6.89 -13.58 -8.70
C MET A 31 5.40 -13.41 -9.04
N GLY A 32 4.82 -14.40 -9.71
CA GLY A 32 3.39 -14.44 -10.02
C GLY A 32 2.52 -14.40 -8.76
N CYS A 33 2.92 -15.11 -7.69
CA CYS A 33 2.25 -15.07 -6.40
C CYS A 33 2.22 -13.64 -5.83
N GLY A 34 3.35 -12.94 -5.86
CA GLY A 34 3.41 -11.54 -5.40
C GLY A 34 2.49 -10.62 -6.18
N LEU A 35 2.54 -10.70 -7.51
CA LEU A 35 1.67 -9.91 -8.39
C LEU A 35 0.18 -10.23 -8.20
N MET A 36 -0.18 -11.50 -8.13
CA MET A 36 -1.56 -11.94 -7.89
C MET A 36 -2.06 -11.49 -6.52
N SER A 37 -1.25 -11.59 -5.49
CA SER A 37 -1.58 -11.10 -4.15
C SER A 37 -1.80 -9.60 -4.15
N PHE A 38 -0.94 -8.86 -4.85
CA PHE A 38 -1.04 -7.41 -4.98
C PHE A 38 -2.34 -7.00 -5.68
N LEU A 39 -2.64 -7.59 -6.84
CA LEU A 39 -3.86 -7.30 -7.59
C LEU A 39 -5.12 -7.70 -6.80
N ALA A 40 -5.11 -8.89 -6.17
CA ALA A 40 -6.23 -9.37 -5.37
C ALA A 40 -6.47 -8.48 -4.13
N SER A 41 -5.43 -7.84 -3.59
CA SER A 41 -5.54 -6.93 -2.46
C SER A 41 -6.40 -5.71 -2.77
N PHE A 42 -6.44 -5.22 -3.99
CA PHE A 42 -7.35 -4.13 -4.39
C PHE A 42 -8.83 -4.51 -4.25
N TRP A 43 -9.16 -5.79 -4.36
CA TRP A 43 -10.54 -6.28 -4.22
C TRP A 43 -10.90 -6.62 -2.77
N VAL A 44 -9.93 -7.09 -1.99
CA VAL A 44 -10.15 -7.50 -0.60
C VAL A 44 -10.05 -6.33 0.36
N SER A 45 -9.10 -5.41 0.14
CA SER A 45 -8.83 -4.26 1.00
C SER A 45 -10.06 -3.38 1.26
N PRO A 46 -10.92 -3.00 0.28
CA PRO A 46 -12.09 -2.19 0.56
C PRO A 46 -13.10 -2.89 1.48
N LYS A 47 -13.25 -4.20 1.34
CA LYS A 47 -14.15 -5.00 2.21
C LYS A 47 -13.62 -5.04 3.64
N LEU A 48 -12.30 -5.22 3.79
CA LEU A 48 -11.65 -5.17 5.10
C LEU A 48 -11.75 -3.78 5.71
N ALA A 49 -11.53 -2.73 4.92
CA ALA A 49 -11.67 -1.34 5.39
C ALA A 49 -13.10 -1.04 5.86
N ALA A 50 -14.13 -1.50 5.14
CA ALA A 50 -15.51 -1.36 5.55
C ALA A 50 -15.80 -2.08 6.89
N ALA A 51 -15.27 -3.29 7.07
CA ALA A 51 -15.40 -4.04 8.31
C ALA A 51 -14.68 -3.35 9.49
N VAL A 52 -13.52 -2.75 9.25
CA VAL A 52 -12.79 -1.97 10.25
C VAL A 52 -13.54 -0.69 10.61
N GLN A 53 -14.10 0.01 9.62
CA GLN A 53 -14.87 1.23 9.82
C GLN A 53 -16.21 0.99 10.54
N SER A 54 -16.74 -0.22 10.53
CA SER A 54 -17.93 -0.57 11.32
C SER A 54 -17.64 -0.72 12.82
N ASN A 55 -16.36 -0.83 13.22
CA ASN A 55 -15.96 -0.99 14.62
C ASN A 55 -15.65 0.37 15.26
N GLN A 56 -16.64 0.95 15.96
CA GLN A 56 -16.53 2.27 16.59
C GLN A 56 -15.40 2.36 17.61
N SER A 57 -15.11 1.29 18.36
CA SER A 57 -14.03 1.30 19.36
C SER A 57 -12.66 1.45 18.71
N PHE A 58 -12.46 0.80 17.55
CA PHE A 58 -11.22 0.91 16.79
C PHE A 58 -11.09 2.29 16.13
N LEU A 59 -12.19 2.82 15.58
CA LEU A 59 -12.21 4.17 15.01
C LEU A 59 -11.86 5.24 16.04
N ASN A 60 -12.46 5.17 17.24
CA ASN A 60 -12.18 6.12 18.31
C ASN A 60 -10.71 6.09 18.75
N MET A 61 -10.10 4.90 18.77
CA MET A 61 -8.68 4.77 19.04
C MET A 61 -7.84 5.46 17.95
N LEU A 62 -8.15 5.24 16.68
CA LEU A 62 -7.43 5.87 15.58
C LEU A 62 -7.63 7.38 15.52
N LEU A 63 -8.84 7.87 15.78
CA LEU A 63 -9.13 9.31 15.81
C LEU A 63 -8.26 10.06 16.83
N HIS A 64 -7.96 9.43 17.96
CA HIS A 64 -7.05 10.02 18.96
C HIS A 64 -5.65 10.28 18.40
N TYR A 65 -5.18 9.44 17.46
CA TYR A 65 -3.86 9.60 16.81
C TYR A 65 -3.91 10.46 15.54
N THR A 66 -5.09 10.75 15.01
CA THR A 66 -5.28 11.51 13.77
C THR A 66 -5.81 12.93 13.99
N ASP A 67 -5.82 13.40 15.24
CA ASP A 67 -6.27 14.76 15.57
C ASP A 67 -5.44 15.79 14.78
N ALA A 68 -6.13 16.49 13.88
CA ALA A 68 -5.53 17.44 12.97
C ALA A 68 -5.53 18.87 13.53
N SER A 69 -6.17 19.13 14.67
CA SER A 69 -6.25 20.47 15.26
C SER A 69 -4.86 21.07 15.50
N SER A 70 -3.92 20.24 15.95
CA SER A 70 -2.52 20.63 16.17
C SER A 70 -1.75 20.91 14.87
N ARG A 71 -2.18 20.37 13.72
CA ARG A 71 -1.51 20.57 12.43
C ARG A 71 -1.94 21.87 11.74
N ILE A 72 -3.17 22.31 11.97
CA ILE A 72 -3.70 23.53 11.36
C ILE A 72 -3.09 24.77 12.03
N GLY A 73 -2.72 24.68 13.32
CA GLY A 73 -2.00 25.73 14.05
C GLY A 73 -2.80 27.00 14.32
N ASP A 74 -4.00 27.13 13.73
CA ASP A 74 -4.86 28.29 13.79
C ASP A 74 -6.30 27.84 14.05
N LEU A 75 -6.81 28.20 15.23
CA LEU A 75 -8.14 27.77 15.68
C LEU A 75 -9.26 28.29 14.78
N GLU A 76 -9.15 29.52 14.27
CA GLU A 76 -10.14 30.13 13.40
C GLU A 76 -10.27 29.36 12.09
N THR A 77 -9.14 29.01 11.47
CA THR A 77 -9.10 28.16 10.28
C THR A 77 -9.66 26.75 10.59
N ALA A 78 -9.31 26.17 11.73
CA ALA A 78 -9.73 24.82 12.11
C ALA A 78 -11.26 24.67 12.23
N ILE A 79 -11.94 25.66 12.80
CA ILE A 79 -13.41 25.68 13.00
C ILE A 79 -14.19 26.25 11.81
N THR A 80 -13.51 26.75 10.79
CA THR A 80 -14.18 27.32 9.60
C THR A 80 -15.02 26.25 8.91
N ASN A 81 -16.24 26.64 8.49
CA ASN A 81 -17.13 25.73 7.78
C ASN A 81 -16.66 25.51 6.35
N VAL A 82 -16.51 24.25 5.94
CA VAL A 82 -16.02 23.85 4.62
C VAL A 82 -16.92 24.38 3.49
N ALA A 83 -18.24 24.46 3.70
CA ALA A 83 -19.16 24.96 2.69
C ALA A 83 -18.96 26.44 2.32
N THR A 84 -18.25 27.20 3.16
CA THR A 84 -17.94 28.62 2.91
C THR A 84 -16.56 28.88 2.32
N LEU A 85 -15.78 27.81 2.09
CA LEU A 85 -14.43 27.94 1.58
C LEU A 85 -14.39 28.33 0.10
N THR A 86 -13.48 29.24 -0.22
CA THR A 86 -13.11 29.54 -1.60
C THR A 86 -11.90 28.70 -2.01
N SER A 87 -11.67 28.56 -3.31
CA SER A 87 -10.47 27.86 -3.83
C SER A 87 -9.16 28.44 -3.28
N GLN A 88 -9.13 29.73 -3.01
CA GLN A 88 -7.97 30.41 -2.44
C GLN A 88 -7.77 30.01 -0.97
N SER A 89 -8.85 29.93 -0.18
CA SER A 89 -8.81 29.48 1.20
C SER A 89 -8.37 28.02 1.30
N ILE A 90 -8.83 27.16 0.38
CA ILE A 90 -8.42 25.74 0.32
C ILE A 90 -6.91 25.64 0.08
N ASN A 91 -6.34 26.42 -0.84
CA ASN A 91 -4.89 26.41 -1.07
C ASN A 91 -4.12 26.81 0.20
N SER A 92 -4.55 27.84 0.90
CA SER A 92 -3.93 28.27 2.16
C SER A 92 -4.00 27.20 3.25
N ILE A 93 -5.12 26.46 3.33
CA ILE A 93 -5.29 25.34 4.26
C ILE A 93 -4.31 24.22 3.93
N LEU A 94 -4.20 23.85 2.65
CA LEU A 94 -3.29 22.78 2.22
C LEU A 94 -1.82 23.11 2.53
N GLU A 95 -1.41 24.36 2.33
CA GLU A 95 -0.06 24.83 2.67
C GLU A 95 0.19 24.76 4.18
N LYS A 96 -0.78 25.15 5.02
CA LYS A 96 -0.66 25.10 6.48
C LYS A 96 -0.59 23.66 6.99
N VAL A 97 -1.48 22.79 6.52
CA VAL A 97 -1.57 21.38 6.98
C VAL A 97 -0.39 20.58 6.46
N ASN A 98 0.17 20.94 5.31
CA ASN A 98 1.36 20.37 4.69
C ASN A 98 1.40 18.83 4.72
N LEU A 99 0.38 18.19 4.15
CA LEU A 99 0.34 16.74 4.02
C LEU A 99 1.24 16.27 2.86
N PRO A 100 1.91 15.13 3.00
CA PRO A 100 2.64 14.53 1.88
C PRO A 100 1.68 14.03 0.80
N ALA A 101 2.11 14.09 -0.48
CA ALA A 101 1.37 13.48 -1.57
C ALA A 101 1.23 11.94 -1.32
N PRO A 102 0.07 11.35 -1.61
CA PRO A 102 -1.13 11.90 -2.27
C PRO A 102 -2.20 12.43 -1.29
N LEU A 103 -1.91 12.56 0.02
CA LEU A 103 -2.89 12.98 1.03
C LEU A 103 -3.36 14.42 0.85
N ASP A 104 -2.47 15.32 0.40
CA ASP A 104 -2.78 16.69 0.05
C ASP A 104 -3.83 16.77 -1.05
N THR A 105 -3.66 15.99 -2.10
CA THR A 105 -4.61 15.91 -3.22
C THR A 105 -5.95 15.34 -2.78
N LEU A 106 -5.95 14.30 -1.93
CA LEU A 106 -7.18 13.75 -1.36
C LEU A 106 -7.91 14.76 -0.49
N LEU A 107 -7.18 15.49 0.35
CA LEU A 107 -7.77 16.54 1.19
C LEU A 107 -8.38 17.65 0.33
N ARG A 108 -7.68 18.09 -0.71
CA ARG A 108 -8.21 19.07 -1.68
C ARG A 108 -9.56 18.63 -2.25
N VAL A 109 -9.60 17.41 -2.81
CA VAL A 109 -10.81 16.85 -3.43
C VAL A 109 -11.95 16.75 -2.40
N ASN A 110 -11.65 16.34 -1.17
CA ASN A 110 -12.65 16.21 -0.11
C ASN A 110 -13.22 17.58 0.31
N LEU A 111 -12.38 18.62 0.39
CA LEU A 111 -12.79 19.98 0.72
C LEU A 111 -13.61 20.61 -0.42
N GLU A 112 -13.14 20.51 -1.67
CA GLU A 112 -13.81 21.09 -2.84
C GLU A 112 -15.21 20.48 -3.07
N ASN A 113 -15.36 19.19 -2.85
CA ASN A 113 -16.62 18.47 -3.09
C ASN A 113 -17.49 18.28 -1.84
N ASN A 114 -17.11 18.83 -0.70
CA ASN A 114 -17.86 18.66 0.56
C ASN A 114 -18.20 17.19 0.87
N VAL A 115 -17.24 16.29 0.67
CA VAL A 115 -17.45 14.82 0.66
C VAL A 115 -18.06 14.32 1.98
N TYR A 116 -17.72 14.92 3.11
CA TYR A 116 -18.18 14.48 4.45
C TYR A 116 -19.39 15.24 4.98
N ALA A 117 -19.99 16.14 4.21
CA ALA A 117 -21.16 16.91 4.63
C ALA A 117 -22.35 16.00 5.04
N SER A 118 -22.57 14.89 4.30
CA SER A 118 -23.60 13.90 4.62
C SER A 118 -23.35 13.14 5.92
N SER A 119 -22.12 13.13 6.42
CA SER A 119 -21.72 12.50 7.69
C SER A 119 -21.79 13.48 8.88
N GLY A 120 -22.31 14.71 8.67
CA GLY A 120 -22.43 15.72 9.70
C GLY A 120 -21.14 16.45 10.03
N LEU A 121 -20.05 16.19 9.30
CA LEU A 121 -18.77 16.89 9.46
C LEU A 121 -18.82 18.18 8.66
N SER A 122 -18.46 19.29 9.29
CA SER A 122 -18.60 20.61 8.68
C SER A 122 -17.37 21.49 8.76
N THR A 123 -16.42 21.17 9.66
CA THR A 123 -15.26 22.01 9.89
C THR A 123 -14.03 21.53 9.10
N VAL A 124 -13.09 22.44 8.85
CA VAL A 124 -11.81 22.09 8.22
C VAL A 124 -11.07 21.02 9.03
N SER A 125 -11.05 21.15 10.36
CA SER A 125 -10.41 20.17 11.25
C SER A 125 -11.01 18.77 11.10
N ASP A 126 -12.34 18.66 11.01
CA ASP A 126 -13.03 17.39 10.78
C ASP A 126 -12.61 16.76 9.46
N TYR A 127 -12.56 17.55 8.38
CA TYR A 127 -12.19 17.07 7.05
C TYR A 127 -10.73 16.61 6.99
N VAL A 128 -9.81 17.35 7.62
CA VAL A 128 -8.40 16.95 7.68
C VAL A 128 -8.26 15.66 8.47
N SER A 129 -8.83 15.58 9.67
CA SER A 129 -8.79 14.38 10.53
C SER A 129 -9.40 13.19 9.83
N GLN A 130 -10.56 13.35 9.21
CA GLN A 130 -11.26 12.26 8.51
C GLN A 130 -10.51 11.79 7.26
N THR A 131 -9.90 12.72 6.51
CA THR A 131 -9.08 12.36 5.34
C THR A 131 -7.86 11.53 5.77
N ILE A 132 -7.15 11.96 6.81
CA ILE A 132 -6.00 11.21 7.34
C ILE A 132 -6.45 9.85 7.86
N LEU A 133 -7.53 9.79 8.62
CA LEU A 133 -8.08 8.56 9.18
C LEU A 133 -8.44 7.56 8.08
N GLN A 134 -9.21 7.96 7.08
CA GLN A 134 -9.64 7.07 6.00
C GLN A 134 -8.46 6.58 5.16
N ALA A 135 -7.52 7.47 4.84
CA ALA A 135 -6.32 7.09 4.12
C ALA A 135 -5.47 6.09 4.91
N SER A 136 -5.30 6.31 6.22
CA SER A 136 -4.56 5.41 7.10
C SER A 136 -5.22 4.02 7.16
N ILE A 137 -6.54 3.96 7.33
CA ILE A 137 -7.29 2.69 7.33
C ILE A 137 -7.12 1.97 5.99
N ASN A 138 -7.26 2.67 4.87
CA ASN A 138 -7.14 2.07 3.54
C ASN A 138 -5.73 1.51 3.30
N ILE A 139 -4.68 2.24 3.69
CA ILE A 139 -3.29 1.79 3.56
C ILE A 139 -3.05 0.55 4.43
N ILE A 140 -3.45 0.59 5.69
CA ILE A 140 -3.26 -0.54 6.63
C ILE A 140 -4.03 -1.76 6.13
N CYS A 141 -5.30 -1.59 5.74
CA CYS A 141 -6.12 -2.70 5.23
C CYS A 141 -5.57 -3.27 3.93
N PHE A 142 -5.00 -2.43 3.05
CA PHE A 142 -4.32 -2.90 1.85
C PHE A 142 -3.09 -3.75 2.18
N LEU A 143 -2.22 -3.26 3.07
CA LEU A 143 -1.02 -3.99 3.49
C LEU A 143 -1.35 -5.32 4.17
N VAL A 144 -2.35 -5.33 5.07
CA VAL A 144 -2.81 -6.55 5.74
C VAL A 144 -3.39 -7.53 4.73
N SER A 145 -4.26 -7.07 3.83
CA SER A 145 -4.84 -7.91 2.77
C SER A 145 -3.76 -8.50 1.87
N PHE A 146 -2.78 -7.68 1.46
CA PHE A 146 -1.66 -8.14 0.65
C PHE A 146 -0.85 -9.22 1.36
N LEU A 147 -0.49 -8.99 2.63
CA LEU A 147 0.30 -9.94 3.41
C LEU A 147 -0.43 -11.28 3.59
N VAL A 148 -1.71 -11.24 3.97
CA VAL A 148 -2.54 -12.43 4.16
C VAL A 148 -2.68 -13.21 2.85
N LEU A 149 -3.03 -12.52 1.76
CA LEU A 149 -3.16 -13.16 0.44
C LEU A 149 -1.83 -13.75 -0.04
N TYR A 150 -0.72 -13.04 0.17
CA TYR A 150 0.61 -13.55 -0.18
C TYR A 150 0.95 -14.83 0.58
N ILE A 151 0.69 -14.88 1.89
CA ILE A 151 0.93 -16.08 2.70
C ILE A 151 0.05 -17.25 2.22
N VAL A 152 -1.24 -17.01 2.01
CA VAL A 152 -2.18 -18.04 1.55
C VAL A 152 -1.76 -18.58 0.18
N LEU A 153 -1.48 -17.70 -0.79
CA LEU A 153 -1.04 -18.12 -2.12
C LEU A 153 0.32 -18.83 -2.08
N ALA A 154 1.25 -18.39 -1.24
CA ALA A 154 2.54 -19.07 -1.07
C ALA A 154 2.39 -20.47 -0.51
N ILE A 155 1.48 -20.70 0.43
CA ILE A 155 1.16 -22.04 0.95
C ILE A 155 0.57 -22.90 -0.17
N VAL A 156 -0.42 -22.39 -0.90
CA VAL A 156 -1.04 -23.13 -2.02
C VAL A 156 0.00 -23.49 -3.07
N LEU A 157 0.87 -22.55 -3.46
CA LEU A 157 1.94 -22.82 -4.41
C LEU A 157 2.95 -23.86 -3.92
N ASN A 158 3.30 -23.82 -2.64
CA ASN A 158 4.20 -24.82 -2.07
C ASN A 158 3.59 -26.23 -2.09
N LEU A 159 2.28 -26.34 -1.82
CA LEU A 159 1.55 -27.61 -1.95
C LEU A 159 1.54 -28.09 -3.42
N LEU A 160 1.27 -27.19 -4.37
CA LEU A 160 1.31 -27.53 -5.80
C LEU A 160 2.70 -27.96 -6.24
N LYS A 161 3.76 -27.27 -5.82
CA LYS A 161 5.16 -27.65 -6.13
C LYS A 161 5.52 -29.04 -5.61
N ALA A 162 4.96 -29.45 -4.46
CA ALA A 162 5.18 -30.78 -3.90
C ALA A 162 4.60 -31.89 -4.79
N VAL A 163 3.46 -31.62 -5.47
CA VAL A 163 2.80 -32.54 -6.39
C VAL A 163 3.56 -32.68 -7.71
N PHE A 164 4.20 -31.59 -8.19
CA PHE A 164 4.88 -31.53 -9.51
C PHE A 164 6.39 -31.80 -9.46
N ARG A 165 6.89 -32.56 -8.51
CA ARG A 165 8.31 -32.96 -8.43
C ARG A 165 8.68 -34.03 -9.45
N PHE A 166 8.81 -33.68 -10.74
CA PHE A 166 9.35 -34.58 -11.77
C PHE A 166 10.88 -34.45 -11.87
N PRO A 167 11.65 -35.56 -11.75
CA PRO A 167 13.12 -35.55 -11.71
C PRO A 167 13.77 -35.02 -13.02
N ILE A 168 13.16 -35.28 -14.18
CA ILE A 168 13.69 -34.88 -15.50
C ILE A 168 13.58 -33.37 -15.72
N LEU A 169 12.50 -32.75 -15.22
CA LEU A 169 12.29 -31.30 -15.35
C LEU A 169 13.18 -30.48 -14.41
N LYS A 170 13.76 -31.10 -13.39
CA LYS A 170 14.59 -30.40 -12.39
C LYS A 170 15.86 -29.79 -13.00
N GLN A 171 16.53 -30.50 -13.91
CA GLN A 171 17.77 -30.01 -14.54
C GLN A 171 17.48 -28.87 -15.53
N LEU A 172 16.49 -29.04 -16.41
CA LEU A 172 16.06 -28.00 -17.33
C LEU A 172 15.55 -26.75 -16.61
N ASN A 173 14.81 -26.93 -15.52
CA ASN A 173 14.31 -25.87 -14.67
C ASN A 173 15.44 -25.09 -13.98
N GLY A 174 16.51 -25.77 -13.56
CA GLY A 174 17.70 -25.14 -13.00
C GLY A 174 18.45 -24.29 -14.03
N LEU A 175 18.70 -24.82 -15.22
CA LEU A 175 19.40 -24.11 -16.31
C LEU A 175 18.61 -22.85 -16.76
N ALA A 176 17.30 -23.02 -16.95
CA ALA A 176 16.43 -21.89 -17.27
C ALA A 176 16.40 -20.85 -16.16
N GLY A 177 16.42 -21.27 -14.88
CA GLY A 177 16.50 -20.40 -13.73
C GLY A 177 17.79 -19.60 -13.66
N GLY A 178 18.92 -20.23 -14.02
CA GLY A 178 20.20 -19.54 -14.12
C GLY A 178 20.22 -18.48 -15.22
N ALA A 179 19.69 -18.79 -16.40
CA ALA A 179 19.56 -17.86 -17.49
C ALA A 179 18.65 -16.66 -17.15
N PHE A 180 17.54 -16.91 -16.45
CA PHE A 180 16.63 -15.85 -15.99
C PHE A 180 17.24 -15.00 -14.86
N GLY A 181 18.11 -15.57 -14.04
CA GLY A 181 18.83 -14.84 -12.99
C GLY A 181 19.95 -13.94 -13.53
N PHE A 182 20.38 -14.17 -14.79
CA PHE A 182 21.34 -13.33 -15.50
C PHE A 182 20.70 -12.07 -16.11
N LEU A 183 19.41 -12.14 -16.51
CA LEU A 183 18.62 -11.01 -17.02
C LEU A 183 18.21 -10.04 -15.91
#